data_61cb38e7595e348c5116f3dcaf6ce0f8
#
_entry.id   61cb38e7595e348c5116f3dcaf6ce0f8
#
_cell.length_a   1.000
_cell.length_b   1.000
_cell.length_c   1.000
_cell.angle_alpha   90.00
_cell.angle_beta   90.00
_cell.angle_gamma   90.00
#
_symmetry.space_group_name_H-M   'P 1'
#
loop_
_entity.id
_entity.type
_entity.pdbx_description
1 polymer ?
#
loop_
_entity_poly.entity_id
_entity_poly.type
_entity_poly.pdbx_seq_one_letter_code
_entity_poly.pdbx_strand_id
1 'polypeptide(L)'
;FPATQRAVRAVTDAIYEFFIYVGLHHRQTAFRRLNIGATDLAKMLRFAQIRDPELRRKLTPDYDLGCKRPTFSNKWYRTFTKPHVHLQTSGIDRIEADGVVANDGTKTAIDTLVLATGFDLWEANFPAIEIVGREGRNLGKWWRDTRFQAYQGVSMPYFPNLLSLAGPYAFLGLNFFNNMEYQMKLMDRLFSEVKRRGASTFEVTEEANSRFLDEMTERISDSVFVAGNCAGSHSYYFNPQGEATLLRPTTSRAAIQQASEFPLSDYRIA
;
A
#
# COMPACT_ATOMS: atom_id res chain seq x y z
N PHE A 1 4.86 -25.04 22.80
CA PHE A 1 5.10 -23.62 22.44
C PHE A 1 4.94 -23.30 20.93
N PRO A 2 5.59 -24.01 19.96
CA PRO A 2 5.48 -23.62 18.54
C PRO A 2 4.07 -23.80 17.94
N ALA A 3 3.30 -24.78 18.43
CA ALA A 3 1.91 -24.99 17.95
C ALA A 3 0.98 -23.89 18.45
N THR A 4 1.10 -23.49 19.71
CA THR A 4 0.31 -22.39 20.29
C THR A 4 0.62 -21.06 19.61
N GLN A 5 1.90 -20.76 19.36
CA GLN A 5 2.29 -19.57 18.63
C GLN A 5 1.73 -19.54 17.20
N ARG A 6 1.75 -20.66 16.49
CA ARG A 6 1.16 -20.78 15.15
C ARG A 6 -0.36 -20.57 15.17
N ALA A 7 -1.05 -21.14 16.16
CA ALA A 7 -2.49 -20.97 16.30
C ALA A 7 -2.86 -19.52 16.63
N VAL A 8 -2.16 -18.87 17.57
CA VAL A 8 -2.36 -17.45 17.91
C VAL A 8 -2.10 -16.57 16.69
N ARG A 9 -0.99 -16.79 15.98
CA ARG A 9 -0.67 -16.05 14.75
C ARG A 9 -1.77 -16.21 13.70
N ALA A 10 -2.22 -17.43 13.43
CA ALA A 10 -3.27 -17.69 12.44
C ALA A 10 -4.58 -16.99 12.79
N VAL A 11 -4.98 -16.97 14.06
CA VAL A 11 -6.18 -16.24 14.51
C VAL A 11 -5.98 -14.74 14.38
N THR A 12 -4.84 -14.21 14.79
CA THR A 12 -4.53 -12.78 14.70
C THR A 12 -4.48 -12.33 13.24
N ASP A 13 -3.83 -13.08 12.37
CA ASP A 13 -3.75 -12.79 10.94
C ASP A 13 -5.15 -12.84 10.30
N ALA A 14 -5.99 -13.81 10.64
CA ALA A 14 -7.36 -13.92 10.13
C ALA A 14 -8.23 -12.73 10.58
N ILE A 15 -8.14 -12.31 11.84
CA ILE A 15 -8.85 -11.14 12.36
C ILE A 15 -8.37 -9.87 11.64
N TYR A 16 -7.06 -9.70 11.52
CA TYR A 16 -6.47 -8.54 10.87
C TYR A 16 -6.80 -8.50 9.39
N GLU A 17 -6.72 -9.63 8.68
CA GLU A 17 -7.12 -9.76 7.28
C GLU A 17 -8.60 -9.44 7.09
N PHE A 18 -9.47 -9.91 7.97
CA PHE A 18 -10.88 -9.58 7.94
C PHE A 18 -11.11 -8.07 8.04
N PHE A 19 -10.49 -7.39 9.00
CA PHE A 19 -10.64 -5.94 9.16
C PHE A 19 -10.04 -5.16 7.98
N ILE A 20 -8.87 -5.53 7.50
CA ILE A 20 -8.21 -4.86 6.36
C ILE A 20 -8.99 -5.13 5.07
N TYR A 21 -9.22 -6.39 4.75
CA TYR A 21 -9.86 -6.78 3.49
C TYR A 21 -11.30 -6.28 3.42
N VAL A 22 -12.07 -6.58 4.45
CA VAL A 22 -13.48 -6.20 4.50
C VAL A 22 -13.66 -4.70 4.71
N GLY A 23 -12.86 -4.09 5.61
CA GLY A 23 -12.96 -2.66 5.91
C GLY A 23 -12.49 -1.76 4.77
N LEU A 24 -11.49 -2.16 4.01
CA LEU A 24 -10.92 -1.34 2.94
C LEU A 24 -11.45 -1.67 1.55
N HIS A 25 -11.75 -2.95 1.25
CA HIS A 25 -12.08 -3.41 -0.10
C HIS A 25 -13.57 -3.66 -0.34
N HIS A 26 -14.43 -3.61 0.68
CA HIS A 26 -15.88 -3.82 0.54
C HIS A 26 -16.68 -2.66 1.11
N ARG A 27 -16.38 -1.44 0.65
CA ARG A 27 -16.99 -0.22 1.19
C ARG A 27 -18.49 -0.10 0.93
N GLN A 28 -18.98 -0.58 -0.21
CA GLN A 28 -20.38 -0.44 -0.60
C GLN A 28 -21.28 -1.56 -0.07
N THR A 29 -20.68 -2.61 0.50
CA THR A 29 -21.40 -3.74 1.06
C THR A 29 -21.84 -3.52 2.52
N ALA A 30 -22.49 -4.53 3.13
CA ALA A 30 -22.92 -4.51 4.54
C ALA A 30 -21.80 -4.16 5.53
N PHE A 31 -20.54 -4.34 5.15
CA PHE A 31 -19.36 -4.05 5.97
C PHE A 31 -18.96 -2.57 6.02
N ARG A 32 -19.59 -1.70 5.22
CA ARG A 32 -19.53 -0.24 5.40
C ARG A 32 -19.76 0.17 6.86
N ARG A 33 -20.62 -0.55 7.57
CA ARG A 33 -20.89 -0.30 8.99
C ARG A 33 -19.69 -0.51 9.91
N LEU A 34 -18.76 -1.42 9.57
CA LEU A 34 -17.53 -1.63 10.35
C LEU A 34 -16.56 -0.44 10.19
N ASN A 35 -16.42 0.07 8.98
CA ASN A 35 -15.57 1.24 8.73
C ASN A 35 -16.16 2.51 9.37
N ILE A 36 -17.46 2.69 9.30
CA ILE A 36 -18.19 3.77 10.02
C ILE A 36 -17.95 3.64 11.52
N GLY A 37 -18.09 2.43 12.10
CA GLY A 37 -17.86 2.20 13.52
C GLY A 37 -16.44 2.52 13.97
N ALA A 38 -15.42 2.15 13.19
CA ALA A 38 -14.02 2.49 13.48
C ALA A 38 -13.76 4.01 13.38
N THR A 39 -14.37 4.68 12.40
CA THR A 39 -14.30 6.14 12.25
C THR A 39 -14.99 6.84 13.43
N ASP A 40 -16.16 6.36 13.86
CA ASP A 40 -16.89 6.94 14.99
C ASP A 40 -16.16 6.70 16.31
N LEU A 41 -15.54 5.54 16.50
CA LEU A 41 -14.68 5.30 17.65
C LEU A 41 -13.50 6.29 17.68
N ALA A 42 -12.85 6.54 16.55
CA ALA A 42 -11.78 7.54 16.46
C ALA A 42 -12.28 8.95 16.78
N LYS A 43 -13.49 9.33 16.34
CA LYS A 43 -14.15 10.59 16.71
C LYS A 43 -14.42 10.66 18.22
N MET A 44 -15.00 9.60 18.78
CA MET A 44 -15.27 9.53 20.23
C MET A 44 -14.00 9.67 21.07
N LEU A 45 -12.93 8.97 20.70
CA LEU A 45 -11.63 9.06 21.38
C LEU A 45 -11.06 10.49 21.31
N ARG A 46 -11.18 11.15 20.16
CA ARG A 46 -10.75 12.54 19.97
C ARG A 46 -11.57 13.49 20.86
N PHE A 47 -12.89 13.33 20.89
CA PHE A 47 -13.76 14.12 21.78
C PHE A 47 -13.44 13.90 23.27
N ALA A 48 -13.18 12.66 23.67
CA ALA A 48 -12.85 12.34 25.06
C ALA A 48 -11.49 12.89 25.51
N GLN A 49 -10.52 13.00 24.58
CA GLN A 49 -9.13 13.37 24.90
C GLN A 49 -8.82 14.86 24.67
N ILE A 50 -9.56 15.56 23.81
CA ILE A 50 -9.33 16.96 23.46
C ILE A 50 -10.57 17.78 23.78
N ARG A 51 -10.45 18.72 24.72
CA ARG A 51 -11.56 19.61 25.11
C ARG A 51 -11.69 20.81 24.19
N ASP A 52 -10.56 21.32 23.67
CA ASP A 52 -10.52 22.47 22.78
C ASP A 52 -11.14 22.13 21.41
N PRO A 53 -12.21 22.82 20.97
CA PRO A 53 -12.86 22.57 19.69
C PRO A 53 -11.99 22.90 18.49
N GLU A 54 -11.15 23.94 18.57
CA GLU A 54 -10.25 24.36 17.48
C GLU A 54 -9.16 23.29 17.24
N LEU A 55 -8.55 22.81 18.33
CA LEU A 55 -7.57 21.73 18.24
C LEU A 55 -8.22 20.43 17.72
N ARG A 56 -9.46 20.14 18.11
CA ARG A 56 -10.21 18.99 17.55
C ARG A 56 -10.41 19.13 16.06
N ARG A 57 -10.79 20.33 15.59
CA ARG A 57 -10.97 20.61 14.16
C ARG A 57 -9.66 20.36 13.39
N LYS A 58 -8.55 20.91 13.87
CA LYS A 58 -7.22 20.72 13.28
C LYS A 58 -6.76 19.27 13.22
N LEU A 59 -7.15 18.45 14.19
CA LEU A 59 -6.81 17.02 14.26
C LEU A 59 -7.85 16.11 13.61
N THR A 60 -8.85 16.65 12.94
CA THR A 60 -9.84 15.88 12.20
C THR A 60 -9.38 15.70 10.76
N PRO A 61 -9.10 14.46 10.31
CA PRO A 61 -8.77 14.23 8.91
C PRO A 61 -9.93 14.61 7.99
N ASP A 62 -9.61 15.11 6.81
CA ASP A 62 -10.53 15.40 5.72
C ASP A 62 -10.67 14.26 4.71
N TYR A 63 -10.04 13.12 5.02
CA TYR A 63 -10.06 11.90 4.22
C TYR A 63 -10.56 10.69 5.03
N ASP A 64 -11.00 9.67 4.31
CA ASP A 64 -11.57 8.47 4.93
C ASP A 64 -10.51 7.57 5.59
N LEU A 65 -10.95 6.83 6.62
CA LEU A 65 -10.12 5.80 7.26
C LEU A 65 -9.73 4.74 6.23
N GLY A 66 -8.45 4.47 6.13
CA GLY A 66 -7.86 3.53 5.17
C GLY A 66 -7.15 4.19 4.00
N CYS A 67 -7.43 5.46 3.68
CA CYS A 67 -6.69 6.19 2.65
C CYS A 67 -5.18 6.30 2.92
N LYS A 68 -4.79 6.28 4.18
CA LYS A 68 -3.40 6.12 4.66
C LYS A 68 -3.30 4.87 5.51
N ARG A 69 -2.07 4.35 5.68
CA ARG A 69 -1.84 3.22 6.59
C ARG A 69 -2.32 3.57 8.00
N PRO A 70 -3.29 2.86 8.56
CA PRO A 70 -3.79 3.16 9.88
C PRO A 70 -2.73 2.84 10.95
N THR A 71 -2.60 3.74 11.90
CA THR A 71 -1.77 3.57 13.10
C THR A 71 -2.63 3.67 14.33
N PHE A 72 -2.31 2.88 15.36
CA PHE A 72 -3.09 2.83 16.58
C PHE A 72 -2.30 3.39 17.75
N SER A 73 -2.90 4.33 18.48
CA SER A 73 -2.31 4.92 19.68
C SER A 73 -3.38 5.48 20.61
N ASN A 74 -3.31 5.14 21.88
CA ASN A 74 -4.13 5.74 22.95
C ASN A 74 -3.53 7.03 23.51
N LYS A 75 -2.33 7.42 23.08
CA LYS A 75 -1.62 8.60 23.57
C LYS A 75 -1.57 9.75 22.56
N TRP A 76 -1.84 9.48 21.28
CA TRP A 76 -1.68 10.44 20.18
C TRP A 76 -2.41 11.76 20.46
N TYR A 77 -3.72 11.73 20.66
CA TYR A 77 -4.49 12.96 20.89
C TYR A 77 -4.08 13.69 22.16
N ARG A 78 -3.80 12.96 23.25
CA ARG A 78 -3.33 13.55 24.52
C ARG A 78 -1.97 14.25 24.38
N THR A 79 -1.16 13.89 23.40
CA THR A 79 0.11 14.57 23.18
C THR A 79 -0.11 16.04 22.84
N PHE A 80 -1.10 16.37 22.04
CA PHE A 80 -1.41 17.74 21.63
C PHE A 80 -2.09 18.59 22.72
N THR A 81 -2.48 18.02 23.83
CA THR A 81 -3.02 18.80 24.97
C THR A 81 -1.93 19.24 25.98
N LYS A 82 -0.67 18.87 25.73
CA LYS A 82 0.44 19.27 26.58
C LYS A 82 0.88 20.71 26.27
N PRO A 83 1.23 21.53 27.27
CA PRO A 83 1.50 22.95 27.07
C PRO A 83 2.73 23.26 26.20
N HIS A 84 3.65 22.29 26.08
CA HIS A 84 4.87 22.41 25.27
C HIS A 84 4.76 21.76 23.90
N VAL A 85 3.57 21.32 23.50
CA VAL A 85 3.31 20.72 22.18
C VAL A 85 2.42 21.64 21.38
N HIS A 86 2.93 22.13 20.25
CA HIS A 86 2.25 23.04 19.38
C HIS A 86 1.95 22.36 18.04
N LEU A 87 0.72 22.51 17.54
CA LEU A 87 0.28 21.98 16.25
C LEU A 87 0.22 23.11 15.23
N GLN A 88 1.14 23.11 14.28
CA GLN A 88 1.08 23.95 13.08
C GLN A 88 0.51 23.13 11.92
N THR A 89 -0.54 23.64 11.28
CA THR A 89 -1.23 22.99 10.15
C THR A 89 -1.02 23.72 8.83
N SER A 90 -0.42 24.92 8.86
CA SER A 90 0.03 25.60 7.65
C SER A 90 1.28 24.91 7.11
N GLY A 91 1.39 24.80 5.80
CA GLY A 91 2.57 24.19 5.16
C GLY A 91 3.84 24.97 5.46
N ILE A 92 4.99 24.34 5.28
CA ILE A 92 6.31 24.97 5.42
C ILE A 92 6.59 25.77 4.16
N ASP A 93 6.88 27.07 4.33
CA ASP A 93 7.38 27.96 3.27
C ASP A 93 8.89 27.76 3.08
N ARG A 94 9.66 27.91 4.16
CA ARG A 94 11.12 27.76 4.13
C ARG A 94 11.71 27.39 5.48
N ILE A 95 12.91 26.88 5.42
CA ILE A 95 13.74 26.56 6.60
C ILE A 95 14.85 27.62 6.67
N GLU A 96 15.04 28.23 7.84
CA GLU A 96 16.08 29.20 8.15
C GLU A 96 17.08 28.61 9.13
N ALA A 97 18.21 29.26 9.33
CA ALA A 97 19.28 28.76 10.20
C ALA A 97 18.83 28.56 11.67
N ASP A 98 17.84 29.30 12.12
CA ASP A 98 17.32 29.33 13.49
C ASP A 98 15.86 28.90 13.62
N GLY A 99 15.24 28.39 12.54
CA GLY A 99 13.84 28.04 12.61
C GLY A 99 13.18 27.64 11.31
N VAL A 100 11.87 27.38 11.41
CA VAL A 100 10.98 27.06 10.28
C VAL A 100 9.96 28.16 10.14
N VAL A 101 9.70 28.61 8.90
CA VAL A 101 8.68 29.58 8.56
C VAL A 101 7.55 28.87 7.83
N ALA A 102 6.33 28.99 8.33
CA ALA A 102 5.13 28.45 7.71
C ALA A 102 4.54 29.43 6.67
N ASN A 103 3.69 28.91 5.76
CA ASN A 103 3.03 29.72 4.72
C ASN A 103 2.13 30.85 5.25
N ASP A 104 1.71 30.76 6.52
CA ASP A 104 0.96 31.83 7.21
C ASP A 104 1.87 32.89 7.83
N GLY A 105 3.19 32.83 7.59
CA GLY A 105 4.18 33.75 8.14
C GLY A 105 4.65 33.41 9.55
N THR A 106 4.10 32.38 10.20
CA THR A 106 4.51 31.99 11.54
C THR A 106 5.94 31.42 11.52
N LYS A 107 6.87 32.03 12.25
CA LYS A 107 8.21 31.49 12.46
C LYS A 107 8.29 30.76 13.78
N THR A 108 8.77 29.53 13.76
CA THR A 108 9.03 28.70 14.94
C THR A 108 10.53 28.46 15.06
N ALA A 109 11.13 28.94 16.14
CA ALA A 109 12.52 28.68 16.45
C ALA A 109 12.71 27.21 16.85
N ILE A 110 13.70 26.55 16.29
CA ILE A 110 14.03 25.15 16.57
C ILE A 110 15.55 24.96 16.64
N ASP A 111 16.00 23.97 17.36
CA ASP A 111 17.36 23.45 17.40
C ASP A 111 17.49 22.11 16.68
N THR A 112 16.39 21.40 16.53
CA THR A 112 16.34 20.06 15.91
C THR A 112 15.14 19.97 14.97
N LEU A 113 15.36 19.53 13.73
CA LEU A 113 14.33 19.25 12.74
C LEU A 113 14.27 17.76 12.45
N VAL A 114 13.12 17.14 12.74
CA VAL A 114 12.87 15.75 12.40
C VAL A 114 12.07 15.66 11.09
N LEU A 115 12.70 15.14 10.04
CA LEU A 115 12.06 14.94 8.74
C LEU A 115 11.23 13.65 8.77
N ALA A 116 9.93 13.78 8.91
CA ALA A 116 8.95 12.68 8.87
C ALA A 116 7.98 12.87 7.68
N THR A 117 8.51 13.24 6.53
CA THR A 117 7.77 13.69 5.34
C THR A 117 7.14 12.55 4.53
N GLY A 118 7.39 11.30 4.90
CA GLY A 118 6.88 10.11 4.18
C GLY A 118 7.88 9.56 3.17
N PHE A 119 7.37 8.86 2.16
CA PHE A 119 8.18 8.19 1.14
C PHE A 119 7.74 8.65 -0.24
N ASP A 120 8.70 8.95 -1.09
CA ASP A 120 8.52 9.01 -2.54
C ASP A 120 8.69 7.59 -3.11
N LEU A 121 7.61 6.81 -3.03
CA LEU A 121 7.65 5.40 -3.40
C LEU A 121 7.73 5.21 -4.91
N TRP A 122 6.91 5.95 -5.65
CA TRP A 122 6.69 5.70 -7.07
C TRP A 122 7.74 6.32 -7.96
N GLU A 123 8.17 7.53 -7.66
CA GLU A 123 9.17 8.25 -8.44
C GLU A 123 10.59 7.73 -8.15
N ALA A 124 10.91 7.49 -6.88
CA ALA A 124 12.26 7.13 -6.44
C ALA A 124 12.52 5.62 -6.37
N ASN A 125 11.48 4.77 -6.20
CA ASN A 125 11.65 3.34 -5.90
C ASN A 125 10.97 2.38 -6.88
N PHE A 126 10.25 2.87 -7.90
CA PHE A 126 9.63 2.01 -8.90
C PHE A 126 10.07 2.38 -10.33
N PRO A 127 11.24 1.86 -10.76
CA PRO A 127 12.28 1.19 -10.00
C PRO A 127 13.32 2.18 -9.45
N ALA A 128 14.01 1.81 -8.37
CA ALA A 128 15.12 2.60 -7.81
C ALA A 128 16.40 2.58 -8.65
N ILE A 129 16.49 1.66 -9.60
CA ILE A 129 17.62 1.47 -10.53
C ILE A 129 17.08 1.37 -11.95
N GLU A 130 17.94 1.66 -12.93
CA GLU A 130 17.58 1.42 -14.32
C GLU A 130 17.47 -0.08 -14.60
N ILE A 131 16.31 -0.49 -15.13
CA ILE A 131 16.04 -1.86 -15.57
C ILE A 131 15.64 -1.82 -17.03
N VAL A 132 16.43 -2.48 -17.88
CA VAL A 132 16.20 -2.53 -19.34
C VAL A 132 15.83 -3.95 -19.75
N GLY A 133 14.66 -4.10 -20.32
CA GLY A 133 14.12 -5.35 -20.86
C GLY A 133 14.39 -5.55 -22.34
N ARG A 134 13.55 -6.40 -22.99
CA ARG A 134 13.65 -6.65 -24.41
C ARG A 134 13.49 -5.36 -25.23
N GLU A 135 14.20 -5.29 -26.35
CA GLU A 135 14.13 -4.17 -27.31
C GLU A 135 14.53 -2.81 -26.67
N GLY A 136 15.36 -2.85 -25.63
CA GLY A 136 15.78 -1.63 -24.94
C GLY A 136 14.70 -0.95 -24.09
N ARG A 137 13.62 -1.65 -23.77
CA ARG A 137 12.51 -1.10 -22.98
C ARG A 137 12.92 -0.82 -21.55
N ASN A 138 12.88 0.43 -21.13
CA ASN A 138 13.15 0.84 -19.76
C ASN A 138 11.89 0.67 -18.91
N LEU A 139 11.98 -0.07 -17.79
CA LEU A 139 10.85 -0.43 -16.94
C LEU A 139 10.15 0.79 -16.32
N GLY A 140 10.91 1.72 -15.77
CA GLY A 140 10.34 2.90 -15.13
C GLY A 140 9.63 3.80 -16.15
N LYS A 141 10.23 3.97 -17.34
CA LYS A 141 9.60 4.71 -18.42
C LYS A 141 8.33 4.00 -18.91
N TRP A 142 8.36 2.70 -19.13
CA TRP A 142 7.20 1.93 -19.55
C TRP A 142 6.05 2.03 -18.56
N TRP A 143 6.30 1.92 -17.26
CA TRP A 143 5.28 2.08 -16.23
C TRP A 143 4.66 3.49 -16.22
N ARG A 144 5.48 4.55 -16.36
CA ARG A 144 4.98 5.94 -16.40
C ARG A 144 4.20 6.24 -17.67
N ASP A 145 4.64 5.71 -18.80
CA ASP A 145 3.98 5.94 -20.11
C ASP A 145 2.70 5.12 -20.29
N THR A 146 2.56 4.00 -19.58
CA THR A 146 1.40 3.11 -19.68
C THR A 146 0.64 3.03 -18.35
N ARG A 147 1.06 2.15 -17.47
CA ARG A 147 0.47 1.91 -16.17
C ARG A 147 1.44 1.16 -15.27
N PHE A 148 1.45 1.46 -13.97
CA PHE A 148 2.17 0.63 -12.98
C PHE A 148 1.48 -0.73 -12.85
N GLN A 149 2.16 -1.77 -13.27
CA GLN A 149 1.59 -3.10 -13.47
C GLN A 149 2.61 -4.22 -13.26
N ALA A 150 2.17 -5.33 -12.70
CA ALA A 150 2.93 -6.57 -12.60
C ALA A 150 1.98 -7.75 -12.41
N TYR A 151 2.10 -8.77 -13.24
CA TYR A 151 1.35 -10.02 -13.11
C TYR A 151 1.62 -10.66 -11.76
N GLN A 152 0.56 -10.92 -11.00
CA GLN A 152 0.61 -11.44 -9.63
C GLN A 152 1.48 -10.57 -8.67
N GLY A 153 1.76 -9.31 -9.03
CA GLY A 153 2.65 -8.44 -8.27
C GLY A 153 4.15 -8.76 -8.41
N VAL A 154 4.52 -9.65 -9.34
CA VAL A 154 5.86 -10.25 -9.41
C VAL A 154 6.52 -10.10 -10.77
N SER A 155 5.81 -10.37 -11.87
CA SER A 155 6.39 -10.45 -13.21
C SER A 155 5.86 -9.37 -14.14
N MET A 156 6.69 -8.86 -15.03
CA MET A 156 6.33 -7.85 -16.03
C MET A 156 6.56 -8.38 -17.45
N PRO A 157 5.58 -8.19 -18.39
CA PRO A 157 5.84 -8.47 -19.81
C PRO A 157 7.00 -7.62 -20.32
N TYR A 158 7.75 -8.13 -21.29
CA TYR A 158 8.96 -7.54 -21.88
C TYR A 158 10.23 -7.59 -21.01
N PHE A 159 10.14 -8.12 -19.79
CA PHE A 159 11.28 -8.23 -18.87
C PHE A 159 11.50 -9.70 -18.51
N PRO A 160 12.11 -10.48 -19.43
CA PRO A 160 12.38 -11.90 -19.18
C PRO A 160 13.33 -12.07 -17.98
N ASN A 161 13.14 -13.14 -17.23
CA ASN A 161 13.94 -13.50 -16.05
C ASN A 161 13.93 -12.44 -14.93
N LEU A 162 13.04 -11.44 -14.99
CA LEU A 162 12.88 -10.45 -13.94
C LEU A 162 11.69 -10.80 -13.04
N LEU A 163 11.94 -10.87 -11.75
CA LEU A 163 10.94 -11.05 -10.72
C LEU A 163 11.11 -9.96 -9.65
N SER A 164 10.02 -9.32 -9.29
CA SER A 164 9.97 -8.30 -8.23
C SER A 164 9.21 -8.82 -7.03
N LEU A 165 9.75 -8.68 -5.82
CA LEU A 165 9.07 -9.06 -4.59
C LEU A 165 8.17 -7.95 -4.02
N ALA A 166 8.19 -6.77 -4.61
CA ALA A 166 7.44 -5.60 -4.15
C ALA A 166 6.88 -4.79 -5.34
N GLY A 167 6.48 -5.47 -6.40
CA GLY A 167 5.90 -4.85 -7.59
C GLY A 167 4.50 -4.26 -7.33
N PRO A 168 3.93 -3.59 -8.33
CA PRO A 168 2.53 -3.17 -8.31
C PRO A 168 1.61 -4.37 -8.05
N TYR A 169 0.58 -4.17 -7.20
CA TYR A 169 -0.34 -5.22 -6.72
C TYR A 169 0.34 -6.36 -5.94
N ALA A 170 1.49 -6.09 -5.30
CA ALA A 170 2.21 -7.10 -4.52
C ALA A 170 1.75 -7.20 -3.06
N PHE A 171 1.19 -6.14 -2.49
CA PHE A 171 0.95 -6.06 -1.05
C PHE A 171 -0.50 -6.39 -0.69
N LEU A 172 -0.67 -7.32 0.25
CA LEU A 172 -1.98 -7.75 0.78
C LEU A 172 -2.47 -6.90 1.97
N GLY A 173 -1.74 -5.84 2.33
CA GLY A 173 -2.07 -5.00 3.48
C GLY A 173 -1.67 -5.57 4.84
N LEU A 174 -1.26 -6.82 4.92
CA LEU A 174 -0.76 -7.49 6.14
C LEU A 174 0.70 -7.12 6.43
N ASN A 175 1.49 -8.06 6.84
CA ASN A 175 2.92 -7.86 7.02
C ASN A 175 3.71 -8.24 5.74
N PHE A 176 4.91 -7.71 5.63
CA PHE A 176 5.78 -7.94 4.48
C PHE A 176 6.09 -9.43 4.24
N PHE A 177 6.29 -10.21 5.29
CA PHE A 177 6.63 -11.62 5.17
C PHE A 177 5.49 -12.47 4.61
N ASN A 178 4.23 -12.17 4.96
CA ASN A 178 3.09 -12.86 4.37
C ASN A 178 2.99 -12.59 2.85
N ASN A 179 3.37 -11.39 2.41
CA ASN A 179 3.46 -11.08 0.98
C ASN A 179 4.55 -11.92 0.30
N MET A 180 5.70 -12.08 0.93
CA MET A 180 6.77 -12.91 0.38
C MET A 180 6.35 -14.38 0.25
N GLU A 181 5.60 -14.92 1.21
CA GLU A 181 5.17 -16.32 1.20
C GLU A 181 4.40 -16.70 -0.08
N TYR A 182 3.44 -15.89 -0.52
CA TYR A 182 2.71 -16.22 -1.76
C TYR A 182 3.57 -16.01 -3.01
N GLN A 183 4.39 -14.96 -3.01
CA GLN A 183 5.30 -14.69 -4.13
C GLN A 183 6.35 -15.79 -4.31
N MET A 184 6.90 -16.30 -3.20
CA MET A 184 7.80 -17.44 -3.23
C MET A 184 7.14 -18.71 -3.78
N LYS A 185 5.85 -18.95 -3.52
CA LYS A 185 5.12 -20.06 -4.12
C LYS A 185 5.00 -19.94 -5.64
N LEU A 186 4.74 -18.72 -6.14
CA LEU A 186 4.75 -18.46 -7.58
C LEU A 186 6.12 -18.76 -8.18
N MET A 187 7.18 -18.25 -7.55
CA MET A 187 8.55 -18.45 -8.02
C MET A 187 8.96 -19.93 -8.01
N ASP A 188 8.64 -20.65 -6.94
CA ASP A 188 8.93 -22.08 -6.83
C ASP A 188 8.24 -22.88 -7.95
N ARG A 189 6.96 -22.63 -8.20
CA ARG A 189 6.22 -23.25 -9.30
C ARG A 189 6.83 -22.92 -10.67
N LEU A 190 7.17 -21.65 -10.90
CA LEU A 190 7.76 -21.19 -12.16
C LEU A 190 9.15 -21.81 -12.38
N PHE A 191 10.03 -21.74 -11.39
CA PHE A 191 11.38 -22.30 -11.49
C PHE A 191 11.38 -23.83 -11.62
N SER A 192 10.44 -24.50 -10.96
CA SER A 192 10.27 -25.94 -11.15
C SER A 192 9.92 -26.29 -12.59
N GLU A 193 9.07 -25.51 -13.23
CA GLU A 193 8.70 -25.72 -14.64
C GLU A 193 9.84 -25.36 -15.59
N VAL A 194 10.55 -24.26 -15.37
CA VAL A 194 11.75 -23.88 -16.13
C VAL A 194 12.78 -25.01 -16.11
N LYS A 195 13.07 -25.53 -14.90
CA LYS A 195 13.98 -26.67 -14.74
C LYS A 195 13.47 -27.92 -15.44
N ARG A 196 12.18 -28.26 -15.31
CA ARG A 196 11.58 -29.45 -15.94
C ARG A 196 11.66 -29.40 -17.46
N ARG A 197 11.57 -28.21 -18.08
CA ARG A 197 11.72 -28.01 -19.53
C ARG A 197 13.17 -27.93 -20.00
N GLY A 198 14.14 -27.83 -19.11
CA GLY A 198 15.53 -27.52 -19.45
C GLY A 198 15.68 -26.14 -20.07
N ALA A 199 14.75 -25.24 -19.75
CA ALA A 199 14.70 -23.89 -20.25
C ALA A 199 15.65 -22.95 -19.48
N SER A 200 15.98 -21.81 -20.07
CA SER A 200 16.85 -20.79 -19.49
C SER A 200 16.16 -19.44 -19.32
N THR A 201 15.00 -19.28 -19.94
CA THR A 201 14.24 -18.02 -19.92
C THR A 201 12.78 -18.26 -19.61
N PHE A 202 12.19 -17.30 -18.94
CA PHE A 202 10.76 -17.19 -18.74
C PHE A 202 10.32 -15.72 -18.83
N GLU A 203 9.14 -15.48 -19.36
CA GLU A 203 8.54 -14.15 -19.47
C GLU A 203 7.01 -14.29 -19.41
N VAL A 204 6.36 -13.50 -18.57
CA VAL A 204 4.90 -13.45 -18.54
C VAL A 204 4.37 -12.86 -19.85
N THR A 205 3.24 -13.40 -20.35
CA THR A 205 2.60 -12.89 -21.56
C THR A 205 1.83 -11.60 -21.28
N GLU A 206 1.65 -10.76 -22.30
CA GLU A 206 0.83 -9.54 -22.19
C GLU A 206 -0.61 -9.87 -21.88
N GLU A 207 -1.14 -10.91 -22.49
CA GLU A 207 -2.51 -11.38 -22.29
C GLU A 207 -2.77 -11.82 -20.83
N ALA A 208 -1.81 -12.53 -20.23
CA ALA A 208 -1.91 -12.95 -18.83
C ALA A 208 -1.85 -11.74 -17.89
N ASN A 209 -0.95 -10.82 -18.16
CA ASN A 209 -0.83 -9.59 -17.39
C ASN A 209 -2.10 -8.73 -17.51
N SER A 210 -2.66 -8.58 -18.71
CA SER A 210 -3.89 -7.82 -18.95
C SER A 210 -5.08 -8.41 -18.19
N ARG A 211 -5.29 -9.73 -18.29
CA ARG A 211 -6.38 -10.40 -17.53
C ARG A 211 -6.24 -10.19 -16.02
N PHE A 212 -5.00 -10.27 -15.52
CA PHE A 212 -4.75 -10.01 -14.09
C PHE A 212 -5.07 -8.57 -13.71
N LEU A 213 -4.70 -7.60 -14.53
CA LEU A 213 -4.99 -6.19 -14.27
C LEU A 213 -6.48 -5.89 -14.31
N ASP A 214 -7.22 -6.48 -15.25
CA ASP A 214 -8.67 -6.33 -15.35
C ASP A 214 -9.34 -6.84 -14.07
N GLU A 215 -8.94 -8.03 -13.60
CA GLU A 215 -9.41 -8.58 -12.32
C GLU A 215 -9.10 -7.65 -11.13
N MET A 216 -7.86 -7.14 -11.03
CA MET A 216 -7.48 -6.25 -9.93
C MET A 216 -8.24 -4.92 -10.00
N THR A 217 -8.46 -4.39 -11.19
CA THR A 217 -9.22 -3.14 -11.40
C THR A 217 -10.69 -3.30 -11.01
N GLU A 218 -11.31 -4.42 -11.37
CA GLU A 218 -12.68 -4.73 -10.95
C GLU A 218 -12.78 -4.84 -9.42
N ARG A 219 -11.86 -5.61 -8.81
CA ARG A 219 -11.86 -5.84 -7.36
C ARG A 219 -11.61 -4.58 -6.54
N ILE A 220 -10.77 -3.65 -7.01
CA ILE A 220 -10.45 -2.42 -6.27
C ILE A 220 -11.56 -1.37 -6.37
N SER A 221 -12.48 -1.49 -7.33
CA SER A 221 -13.53 -0.49 -7.60
C SER A 221 -14.43 -0.20 -6.39
N ASP A 222 -14.69 -1.20 -5.55
CA ASP A 222 -15.48 -1.06 -4.31
C ASP A 222 -14.62 -0.71 -3.08
N SER A 223 -13.34 -0.44 -3.25
CA SER A 223 -12.45 -0.10 -2.14
C SER A 223 -12.59 1.36 -1.70
N VAL A 224 -12.08 1.65 -0.49
CA VAL A 224 -11.95 3.02 0.01
C VAL A 224 -11.12 3.91 -0.93
N PHE A 225 -10.20 3.33 -1.68
CA PHE A 225 -9.32 4.06 -2.58
C PHE A 225 -10.05 4.63 -3.79
N VAL A 226 -11.09 3.94 -4.29
CA VAL A 226 -11.88 4.36 -5.45
C VAL A 226 -13.22 4.96 -5.03
N ALA A 227 -13.95 4.26 -4.14
CA ALA A 227 -15.28 4.67 -3.69
C ALA A 227 -15.26 5.64 -2.49
N GLY A 228 -14.08 5.93 -1.93
CA GLY A 228 -13.90 6.80 -0.77
C GLY A 228 -13.39 8.20 -1.10
N ASN A 229 -13.30 9.02 -0.06
CA ASN A 229 -12.67 10.34 -0.15
C ASN A 229 -11.20 10.24 0.28
N CYS A 230 -10.30 10.01 -0.68
CA CYS A 230 -8.86 9.94 -0.43
C CYS A 230 -8.06 11.13 -0.98
N ALA A 231 -8.69 12.09 -1.66
CA ALA A 231 -8.01 13.18 -2.35
C ALA A 231 -7.05 13.99 -1.45
N GLY A 232 -7.47 14.34 -0.23
CA GLY A 232 -6.65 15.06 0.75
C GLY A 232 -5.63 14.20 1.50
N SER A 233 -5.54 12.90 1.20
CA SER A 233 -4.70 12.01 2.00
C SER A 233 -3.21 12.14 1.72
N HIS A 234 -2.77 12.57 0.53
CA HIS A 234 -1.36 12.58 0.10
C HIS A 234 -0.67 11.24 0.43
N SER A 235 -1.33 10.14 0.05
CA SER A 235 -0.92 8.79 0.41
C SER A 235 -0.04 8.15 -0.65
N TYR A 236 1.04 7.51 -0.24
CA TYR A 236 1.89 6.70 -1.13
C TYR A 236 1.20 5.45 -1.71
N TYR A 237 -0.05 5.18 -1.31
CA TYR A 237 -0.84 4.12 -1.93
C TYR A 237 -1.21 4.44 -3.38
N PHE A 238 -1.25 5.73 -3.72
CA PHE A 238 -1.56 6.19 -5.07
C PHE A 238 -0.29 6.44 -5.86
N ASN A 239 -0.25 5.90 -7.07
CA ASN A 239 0.81 6.19 -8.04
C ASN A 239 0.61 7.59 -8.67
N PRO A 240 1.57 8.10 -9.46
CA PRO A 240 1.44 9.41 -10.13
C PRO A 240 0.24 9.53 -11.09
N GLN A 241 -0.31 8.40 -11.54
CA GLN A 241 -1.51 8.36 -12.39
C GLN A 241 -2.82 8.38 -11.56
N GLY A 242 -2.72 8.46 -10.22
CA GLY A 242 -3.86 8.49 -9.30
C GLY A 242 -4.48 7.12 -9.01
N GLU A 243 -3.80 6.03 -9.35
CA GLU A 243 -4.28 4.66 -9.13
C GLU A 243 -3.67 4.06 -7.86
N ALA A 244 -4.49 3.33 -7.09
CA ALA A 244 -4.03 2.64 -5.88
C ALA A 244 -3.47 1.25 -6.21
N THR A 245 -2.36 1.20 -6.96
CA THR A 245 -1.76 -0.04 -7.46
C THR A 245 -0.76 -0.70 -6.52
N LEU A 246 -0.53 -0.16 -5.33
CA LEU A 246 0.35 -0.78 -4.34
C LEU A 246 -0.28 -2.03 -3.72
N LEU A 247 -1.56 -1.94 -3.38
CA LEU A 247 -2.27 -2.99 -2.68
C LEU A 247 -2.96 -3.96 -3.65
N ARG A 248 -2.88 -5.25 -3.32
CA ARG A 248 -3.61 -6.31 -4.01
C ARG A 248 -4.99 -6.47 -3.36
N PRO A 249 -6.08 -6.25 -4.10
CA PRO A 249 -7.44 -6.35 -3.56
C PRO A 249 -7.94 -7.81 -3.52
N THR A 250 -7.17 -8.68 -2.85
CA THR A 250 -7.52 -10.10 -2.63
C THR A 250 -7.19 -10.51 -1.21
N THR A 251 -7.81 -11.59 -0.73
CA THR A 251 -7.39 -12.23 0.52
C THR A 251 -6.05 -12.93 0.37
N SER A 252 -5.33 -13.13 1.47
CA SER A 252 -4.09 -13.90 1.48
C SER A 252 -4.30 -15.32 0.96
N ARG A 253 -5.43 -15.95 1.30
CA ARG A 253 -5.78 -17.27 0.79
C ARG A 253 -5.93 -17.28 -0.73
N ALA A 254 -6.66 -16.30 -1.29
CA ALA A 254 -6.82 -16.18 -2.73
C ALA A 254 -5.49 -15.91 -3.44
N ALA A 255 -4.64 -15.05 -2.88
CA ALA A 255 -3.33 -14.78 -3.43
C ALA A 255 -2.43 -16.02 -3.44
N ILE A 256 -2.41 -16.78 -2.35
CA ILE A 256 -1.66 -18.05 -2.25
C ILE A 256 -2.19 -19.07 -3.27
N GLN A 257 -3.51 -19.20 -3.39
CA GLN A 257 -4.11 -20.10 -4.36
C GLN A 257 -3.75 -19.71 -5.79
N GLN A 258 -3.94 -18.45 -6.16
CA GLN A 258 -3.57 -17.94 -7.49
C GLN A 258 -2.08 -18.13 -7.79
N ALA A 259 -1.20 -17.88 -6.81
CA ALA A 259 0.24 -18.10 -6.95
C ALA A 259 0.63 -19.58 -7.09
N SER A 260 -0.15 -20.49 -6.50
CA SER A 260 0.10 -21.94 -6.59
C SER A 260 -0.50 -22.60 -7.83
N GLU A 261 -1.55 -22.01 -8.41
CA GLU A 261 -2.39 -22.63 -9.45
C GLU A 261 -2.40 -21.86 -10.78
N PHE A 262 -1.62 -20.75 -10.90
CA PHE A 262 -1.62 -19.98 -12.14
C PHE A 262 -1.32 -20.86 -13.35
N PRO A 263 -1.95 -20.62 -14.53
CA PRO A 263 -1.69 -21.37 -15.74
C PRO A 263 -0.23 -21.20 -16.19
N LEU A 264 0.48 -22.30 -16.39
CA LEU A 264 1.87 -22.24 -16.90
C LEU A 264 1.95 -21.67 -18.33
N SER A 265 0.84 -21.67 -19.05
CA SER A 265 0.69 -20.98 -20.36
C SER A 265 0.71 -19.46 -20.24
N ASP A 266 0.57 -18.91 -19.04
CA ASP A 266 0.72 -17.47 -18.80
C ASP A 266 2.18 -17.00 -18.95
N TYR A 267 3.11 -17.95 -19.04
CA TYR A 267 4.52 -17.69 -19.28
C TYR A 267 5.01 -18.32 -20.59
N ARG A 268 5.79 -17.56 -21.34
CA ARG A 268 6.68 -18.09 -22.37
C ARG A 268 7.92 -18.63 -21.67
N ILE A 269 8.19 -19.93 -21.79
CA ILE A 269 9.31 -20.61 -21.12
C ILE A 269 10.13 -21.29 -22.23
N ALA A 270 11.39 -20.84 -22.42
CA ALA A 270 12.28 -21.27 -23.50
C ALA A 270 13.72 -21.53 -23.02
#